data_e84b155356190079c4615f1a4c8f50f6
#
_entry.id   e84b155356190079c4615f1a4c8f50f6
#
_cell.length_a   1.000
_cell.length_b   1.000
_cell.length_c   1.000
_cell.angle_alpha   90.00
_cell.angle_beta   90.00
_cell.angle_gamma   90.00
#
_symmetry.space_group_name_H-M   'P 1'
#
loop_
_entity.id
_entity.type
_entity.pdbx_description
1 polymer ?
#
loop_
_entity_poly.entity_id
_entity_poly.type
_entity_poly.pdbx_seq_one_letter_code
_entity_poly.pdbx_strand_id
1 'polypeptide(L)'
;MIRSSKIANSLLAAVLAVCGASIGASASAADKVTVQLKWLPQAQFAGYYVAQSKGYYKAEGLDVTIKPGGPDISPVQVIAGNAADVVVNWMPDALAAREAGVPLVNIAQVFNQSGLMLTCKKASGVSTPKDFKGKTLGVWYGGNEYPFLNWMAKLGYKTDSDIKILKQGFNVDPLLQNQAACISTMIYNEYWQVVDAGVKENDLVTFFYEKEGVASLEDGLYVLEAKLKDPAFVARMGKFLKATFKGWNDAVKNPAEAAKIVVAADTSGSASEKVQKRQMENVAKLITNAGTAKIGYLEPAAFERTVKVLLAAGSSPVIKKDPGKAAYSHVVWEAASK
;
A
#
# COMPACT_ATOMS: atom_id res chain seq x y z
N MET A 1 67.64 -77.50 23.86
CA MET A 1 68.24 -77.62 22.52
C MET A 1 67.53 -76.69 21.57
N ILE A 2 68.28 -75.82 20.92
CA ILE A 2 68.07 -75.20 19.63
C ILE A 2 66.88 -74.20 19.55
N ARG A 3 67.16 -72.89 19.63
CA ARG A 3 67.40 -71.86 18.58
C ARG A 3 66.28 -71.76 17.51
N SER A 4 65.68 -70.65 17.35
CA SER A 4 66.08 -69.46 16.57
C SER A 4 64.82 -68.58 16.33
N SER A 5 64.83 -67.39 16.59
CA SER A 5 65.30 -66.17 15.89
C SER A 5 64.38 -65.67 14.77
N LYS A 6 64.08 -64.41 14.88
CA LYS A 6 63.86 -63.41 13.79
C LYS A 6 62.44 -63.32 13.30
N ILE A 7 61.89 -62.22 12.97
CA ILE A 7 62.38 -60.85 12.62
C ILE A 7 61.19 -59.88 12.76
N ALA A 8 61.46 -58.71 13.20
CA ALA A 8 60.56 -57.54 13.20
C ALA A 8 60.10 -57.15 11.78
N ASN A 9 58.90 -56.71 11.64
CA ASN A 9 58.58 -55.73 10.61
C ASN A 9 57.54 -54.77 11.17
N SER A 10 58.04 -53.55 11.43
CA SER A 10 57.25 -52.35 11.75
C SER A 10 56.53 -51.89 10.50
N LEU A 11 55.20 -51.87 10.52
CA LEU A 11 54.47 -51.15 9.56
C LEU A 11 53.76 -49.98 10.30
N LEU A 12 54.39 -48.80 10.10
CA LEU A 12 53.91 -47.48 10.54
C LEU A 12 52.72 -47.10 9.67
N ALA A 13 51.51 -47.29 10.15
CA ALA A 13 50.29 -46.78 9.49
C ALA A 13 50.10 -45.33 9.92
N ALA A 14 50.45 -44.40 9.03
CA ALA A 14 50.17 -42.97 9.17
C ALA A 14 48.67 -42.77 8.95
N VAL A 15 47.92 -42.53 10.03
CA VAL A 15 46.53 -42.06 9.97
C VAL A 15 46.55 -40.57 9.68
N LEU A 16 46.31 -40.18 8.43
CA LEU A 16 46.03 -38.81 8.02
C LEU A 16 44.63 -38.41 8.56
N ALA A 17 44.61 -37.71 9.69
CA ALA A 17 43.41 -37.02 10.19
C ALA A 17 43.13 -35.84 9.26
N VAL A 18 42.23 -36.05 8.29
CA VAL A 18 41.65 -34.95 7.52
C VAL A 18 40.66 -34.21 8.45
N CYS A 19 41.14 -33.19 9.13
CA CYS A 19 40.26 -32.19 9.77
C CYS A 19 39.51 -31.45 8.68
N GLY A 20 38.31 -31.95 8.31
CA GLY A 20 37.34 -31.21 7.52
C GLY A 20 36.91 -30.00 8.34
N ALA A 21 37.51 -28.84 8.08
CA ALA A 21 36.99 -27.56 8.55
C ALA A 21 35.62 -27.34 7.89
N SER A 22 34.55 -27.78 8.56
CA SER A 22 33.21 -27.34 8.25
C SER A 22 33.16 -25.84 8.51
N ILE A 23 33.34 -25.06 7.47
CA ILE A 23 33.02 -23.64 7.50
C ILE A 23 31.52 -23.60 7.70
N GLY A 24 31.09 -23.61 8.94
CA GLY A 24 29.69 -23.31 9.32
C GLY A 24 29.41 -21.88 8.84
N ALA A 25 28.73 -21.78 7.72
CA ALA A 25 28.14 -20.52 7.33
C ALA A 25 27.22 -20.12 8.49
N SER A 26 27.67 -19.19 9.32
CA SER A 26 26.81 -18.58 10.33
C SER A 26 25.62 -18.02 9.58
N ALA A 27 24.46 -18.65 9.71
CA ALA A 27 23.22 -18.13 9.20
C ALA A 27 23.05 -16.75 9.86
N SER A 28 23.33 -15.69 9.11
CA SER A 28 23.05 -14.34 9.57
C SER A 28 21.57 -14.27 9.93
N ALA A 29 21.26 -13.76 11.11
CA ALA A 29 19.87 -13.56 11.48
C ALA A 29 19.21 -12.66 10.42
N ALA A 30 18.01 -13.04 9.99
CA ALA A 30 17.28 -12.29 8.99
C ALA A 30 16.99 -10.87 9.50
N ASP A 31 17.19 -9.89 8.64
CA ASP A 31 16.88 -8.49 8.94
C ASP A 31 15.37 -8.31 9.14
N LYS A 32 14.96 -7.78 10.27
CA LYS A 32 13.55 -7.54 10.55
C LYS A 32 13.06 -6.28 9.86
N VAL A 33 11.86 -6.36 9.27
CA VAL A 33 11.15 -5.23 8.66
C VAL A 33 9.69 -5.31 9.08
N THR A 34 9.17 -4.22 9.61
CA THR A 34 7.73 -4.08 9.88
C THR A 34 7.11 -3.10 8.89
N VAL A 35 6.12 -3.58 8.11
CA VAL A 35 5.28 -2.74 7.25
C VAL A 35 3.89 -2.59 7.84
N GLN A 36 3.42 -1.34 7.99
CA GLN A 36 2.04 -1.01 8.35
C GLN A 36 1.25 -0.73 7.08
N LEU A 37 0.22 -1.51 6.83
CA LEU A 37 -0.71 -1.26 5.73
C LEU A 37 -1.70 -0.15 6.08
N LYS A 38 -2.27 0.48 5.04
CA LYS A 38 -3.25 1.56 5.19
C LYS A 38 -4.62 1.05 5.62
N TRP A 39 -5.03 -0.15 5.17
CA TRP A 39 -6.37 -0.68 5.33
C TRP A 39 -6.40 -2.15 5.73
N LEU A 40 -7.61 -2.71 5.84
CA LEU A 40 -7.86 -4.12 6.14
C LEU A 40 -7.18 -5.06 5.13
N PRO A 41 -6.93 -6.33 5.50
CA PRO A 41 -6.37 -7.31 4.56
C PRO A 41 -7.30 -7.51 3.37
N GLN A 42 -6.84 -7.11 2.20
CA GLN A 42 -7.58 -7.24 0.95
C GLN A 42 -6.63 -7.18 -0.26
N ALA A 43 -7.11 -7.50 -1.45
CA ALA A 43 -6.29 -7.59 -2.67
C ALA A 43 -5.63 -6.25 -3.07
N GLN A 44 -6.07 -5.12 -2.51
CA GLN A 44 -5.37 -3.83 -2.54
C GLN A 44 -3.92 -3.94 -2.05
N PHE A 45 -3.62 -4.94 -1.22
CA PHE A 45 -2.28 -5.18 -0.66
C PHE A 45 -1.70 -6.53 -1.09
N ALA A 46 -2.25 -7.14 -2.15
CA ALA A 46 -1.90 -8.49 -2.56
C ALA A 46 -0.39 -8.69 -2.75
N GLY A 47 0.33 -7.72 -3.30
CA GLY A 47 1.76 -7.84 -3.54
C GLY A 47 2.59 -8.13 -2.30
N TYR A 48 2.20 -7.55 -1.16
CA TYR A 48 2.88 -7.80 0.13
C TYR A 48 2.62 -9.22 0.63
N TYR A 49 1.36 -9.67 0.60
CA TYR A 49 0.97 -11.00 1.04
C TYR A 49 1.53 -12.10 0.12
N VAL A 50 1.55 -11.86 -1.19
CA VAL A 50 2.15 -12.79 -2.17
C VAL A 50 3.66 -12.88 -1.95
N ALA A 51 4.35 -11.75 -1.73
CA ALA A 51 5.78 -11.77 -1.43
C ALA A 51 6.10 -12.55 -0.15
N GLN A 52 5.27 -12.44 0.88
CA GLN A 52 5.41 -13.19 2.12
C GLN A 52 5.12 -14.68 1.91
N SER A 53 3.97 -15.01 1.33
CA SER A 53 3.52 -16.39 1.11
C SER A 53 4.46 -17.19 0.21
N LYS A 54 5.00 -16.56 -0.85
CA LYS A 54 5.96 -17.20 -1.78
C LYS A 54 7.41 -17.13 -1.29
N GLY A 55 7.67 -16.61 -0.09
CA GLY A 55 8.99 -16.58 0.51
C GLY A 55 9.96 -15.58 -0.12
N TYR A 56 9.48 -14.60 -0.89
CA TYR A 56 10.36 -13.63 -1.56
C TYR A 56 11.12 -12.75 -0.57
N TYR A 57 10.50 -12.37 0.54
CA TYR A 57 11.19 -11.67 1.63
C TYR A 57 12.31 -12.51 2.24
N LYS A 58 12.03 -13.79 2.50
CA LYS A 58 13.03 -14.72 3.05
C LYS A 58 14.20 -14.92 2.09
N ALA A 59 13.94 -14.97 0.78
CA ALA A 59 14.97 -15.09 -0.24
C ALA A 59 15.93 -13.87 -0.27
N GLU A 60 15.45 -12.69 0.13
CA GLU A 60 16.28 -11.49 0.30
C GLU A 60 16.89 -11.37 1.72
N GLY A 61 16.75 -12.41 2.57
CA GLY A 61 17.27 -12.40 3.93
C GLY A 61 16.45 -11.55 4.91
N LEU A 62 15.16 -11.34 4.64
CA LEU A 62 14.28 -10.53 5.46
C LEU A 62 13.26 -11.36 6.23
N ASP A 63 12.99 -10.95 7.48
CA ASP A 63 11.86 -11.36 8.29
C ASP A 63 10.84 -10.21 8.35
N VAL A 64 9.79 -10.30 7.51
CA VAL A 64 8.83 -9.21 7.32
C VAL A 64 7.56 -9.47 8.12
N THR A 65 7.22 -8.50 8.97
CA THR A 65 5.92 -8.44 9.66
C THR A 65 4.99 -7.49 8.91
N ILE A 66 3.87 -7.99 8.38
CA ILE A 66 2.82 -7.20 7.75
C ILE A 66 1.75 -6.91 8.81
N LYS A 67 1.59 -5.64 9.18
CA LYS A 67 0.54 -5.17 10.08
C LYS A 67 -0.66 -4.67 9.27
N PRO A 68 -1.85 -5.23 9.46
CA PRO A 68 -3.05 -4.70 8.81
C PRO A 68 -3.38 -3.31 9.35
N GLY A 69 -4.03 -2.50 8.51
CA GLY A 69 -4.58 -1.21 8.87
C GLY A 69 -6.10 -1.27 9.08
N GLY A 70 -6.74 -0.14 8.95
CA GLY A 70 -8.19 0.02 9.08
C GLY A 70 -8.61 1.47 9.31
N PRO A 71 -9.92 1.75 9.42
CA PRO A 71 -10.43 3.12 9.54
C PRO A 71 -9.96 3.87 10.80
N ASP A 72 -9.58 3.13 11.85
CA ASP A 72 -9.17 3.71 13.14
C ASP A 72 -7.65 3.60 13.39
N ILE A 73 -6.88 3.14 12.39
CA ILE A 73 -5.42 3.02 12.47
C ILE A 73 -4.78 4.07 11.58
N SER A 74 -4.04 5.00 12.17
CA SER A 74 -3.27 6.00 11.42
C SER A 74 -1.85 5.51 11.14
N PRO A 75 -1.50 5.25 9.87
CA PRO A 75 -0.13 4.88 9.50
C PRO A 75 0.90 5.93 9.93
N VAL A 76 0.51 7.22 9.90
CA VAL A 76 1.36 8.34 10.35
C VAL A 76 1.73 8.20 11.82
N GLN A 77 0.75 7.91 12.68
CA GLN A 77 1.01 7.73 14.12
C GLN A 77 1.88 6.49 14.39
N VAL A 78 1.63 5.40 13.65
CA VAL A 78 2.40 4.15 13.78
C VAL A 78 3.87 4.39 13.47
N ILE A 79 4.19 5.06 12.35
CA ILE A 79 5.59 5.30 11.96
C ILE A 79 6.24 6.38 12.82
N ALA A 80 5.53 7.42 13.21
CA ALA A 80 6.03 8.46 14.11
C ALA A 80 6.39 7.88 15.48
N GLY A 81 5.65 6.87 15.96
CA GLY A 81 5.93 6.11 17.17
C GLY A 81 7.01 5.02 16.97
N ASN A 82 7.70 4.94 15.84
CA ASN A 82 8.68 3.90 15.50
C ASN A 82 8.14 2.45 15.62
N ALA A 83 6.82 2.25 15.47
CA ALA A 83 6.18 0.94 15.51
C ALA A 83 6.14 0.21 14.16
N ALA A 84 6.65 0.86 13.10
CA ALA A 84 6.90 0.30 11.79
C ALA A 84 8.12 0.96 11.14
N ASP A 85 8.80 0.22 10.25
CA ASP A 85 9.92 0.73 9.45
C ASP A 85 9.45 1.48 8.21
N VAL A 86 8.33 1.01 7.65
CA VAL A 86 7.71 1.55 6.43
C VAL A 86 6.19 1.48 6.57
N VAL A 87 5.50 2.45 6.00
CA VAL A 87 4.03 2.46 5.99
C VAL A 87 3.49 2.63 4.58
N VAL A 88 2.36 2.00 4.29
CA VAL A 88 1.56 2.30 3.11
C VAL A 88 0.59 3.42 3.47
N ASN A 89 0.60 4.49 2.70
CA ASN A 89 -0.27 5.64 2.95
C ASN A 89 -0.64 6.37 1.66
N TRP A 90 -1.69 7.18 1.72
CA TRP A 90 -2.04 8.08 0.64
C TRP A 90 -1.19 9.35 0.70
N MET A 91 -0.81 9.87 -0.47
CA MET A 91 0.08 11.03 -0.55
C MET A 91 -0.48 12.29 0.12
N PRO A 92 -1.79 12.60 0.04
CA PRO A 92 -2.35 13.76 0.76
C PRO A 92 -2.08 13.70 2.26
N ASP A 93 -2.34 12.55 2.90
CA ASP A 93 -2.12 12.37 4.33
C ASP A 93 -0.63 12.42 4.68
N ALA A 94 0.22 11.81 3.85
CA ALA A 94 1.66 11.83 4.05
C ALA A 94 2.25 13.25 3.94
N LEU A 95 1.77 14.06 3.00
CA LEU A 95 2.24 15.44 2.83
C LEU A 95 1.70 16.37 3.91
N ALA A 96 0.43 16.20 4.33
CA ALA A 96 -0.12 16.92 5.47
C ALA A 96 0.64 16.59 6.76
N ALA A 97 0.96 15.32 6.99
CA ALA A 97 1.77 14.88 8.12
C ALA A 97 3.18 15.47 8.08
N ARG A 98 3.80 15.54 6.89
CA ARG A 98 5.11 16.16 6.71
C ARG A 98 5.08 17.65 7.07
N GLU A 99 4.05 18.40 6.63
CA GLU A 99 3.87 19.81 7.00
C GLU A 99 3.64 19.97 8.50
N ALA A 100 2.98 19.00 9.14
CA ALA A 100 2.75 18.97 10.59
C ALA A 100 3.97 18.51 11.41
N GLY A 101 5.11 18.25 10.78
CA GLY A 101 6.37 17.91 11.47
C GLY A 101 6.70 16.42 11.56
N VAL A 102 5.94 15.54 10.89
CA VAL A 102 6.30 14.13 10.71
C VAL A 102 6.90 13.96 9.31
N PRO A 103 8.24 13.97 9.16
CA PRO A 103 8.91 14.12 7.87
C PRO A 103 8.89 12.80 7.07
N LEU A 104 7.72 12.45 6.55
CA LEU A 104 7.53 11.29 5.68
C LEU A 104 8.14 11.55 4.29
N VAL A 105 8.79 10.51 3.75
CA VAL A 105 9.36 10.50 2.39
C VAL A 105 8.80 9.31 1.63
N ASN A 106 8.22 9.54 0.47
CA ASN A 106 7.81 8.48 -0.45
C ASN A 106 9.06 7.79 -1.02
N ILE A 107 9.16 6.47 -0.87
CA ILE A 107 10.27 5.66 -1.39
C ILE A 107 9.86 4.74 -2.53
N ALA A 108 8.55 4.56 -2.74
CA ALA A 108 7.97 3.84 -3.88
C ALA A 108 6.49 4.14 -4.01
N GLN A 109 5.99 4.15 -5.25
CA GLN A 109 4.59 4.42 -5.60
C GLN A 109 4.03 3.26 -6.40
N VAL A 110 3.22 2.41 -5.77
CA VAL A 110 2.65 1.22 -6.42
C VAL A 110 1.45 1.60 -7.29
N PHE A 111 0.54 2.42 -6.75
CA PHE A 111 -0.63 2.91 -7.48
C PHE A 111 -0.31 4.27 -8.10
N ASN A 112 -0.26 4.31 -9.43
CA ASN A 112 0.04 5.52 -10.19
C ASN A 112 -1.21 6.22 -10.73
N GLN A 113 -2.39 5.67 -10.46
CA GLN A 113 -3.71 6.24 -10.72
C GLN A 113 -4.58 6.08 -9.49
N SER A 114 -5.49 7.03 -9.27
CA SER A 114 -6.47 6.94 -8.19
C SER A 114 -7.60 5.98 -8.57
N GLY A 115 -7.95 5.09 -7.66
CA GLY A 115 -9.14 4.26 -7.73
C GLY A 115 -10.35 4.87 -7.05
N LEU A 116 -10.23 6.07 -6.48
CA LEU A 116 -11.27 6.71 -5.68
C LEU A 116 -12.41 7.23 -6.55
N MET A 117 -13.61 6.94 -6.11
CA MET A 117 -14.86 7.43 -6.70
C MET A 117 -15.81 7.93 -5.61
N LEU A 118 -16.73 8.79 -6.00
CA LEU A 118 -17.96 9.04 -5.25
C LEU A 118 -19.10 8.33 -5.98
N THR A 119 -19.75 7.37 -5.32
CA THR A 119 -20.85 6.57 -5.90
C THR A 119 -22.16 6.99 -5.28
N CYS A 120 -23.14 7.34 -6.12
CA CYS A 120 -24.46 7.83 -5.73
C CYS A 120 -25.54 6.93 -6.30
N LYS A 121 -26.69 6.80 -5.61
CA LYS A 121 -27.90 6.26 -6.24
C LYS A 121 -28.56 7.34 -7.10
N LYS A 122 -29.00 7.00 -8.31
CA LYS A 122 -29.78 7.93 -9.16
C LYS A 122 -31.06 8.41 -8.46
N ALA A 123 -31.68 7.54 -7.67
CA ALA A 123 -32.86 7.87 -6.87
C ALA A 123 -32.62 8.98 -5.83
N SER A 124 -31.36 9.30 -5.48
CA SER A 124 -31.02 10.41 -4.60
C SER A 124 -31.16 11.78 -5.26
N GLY A 125 -31.41 11.82 -6.58
CA GLY A 125 -31.50 13.04 -7.37
C GLY A 125 -30.12 13.66 -7.69
N VAL A 126 -29.04 12.88 -7.55
CA VAL A 126 -27.69 13.29 -7.93
C VAL A 126 -27.37 12.76 -9.31
N SER A 127 -27.11 13.67 -10.25
CA SER A 127 -26.68 13.37 -11.62
C SER A 127 -25.36 14.05 -11.99
N THR A 128 -25.07 15.18 -11.36
CA THR A 128 -23.87 15.97 -11.55
C THR A 128 -23.30 16.43 -10.20
N PRO A 129 -22.05 16.86 -10.12
CA PRO A 129 -21.49 17.41 -8.87
C PRO A 129 -22.24 18.64 -8.34
N LYS A 130 -22.99 19.36 -9.19
CA LYS A 130 -23.82 20.50 -8.78
C LYS A 130 -24.98 20.08 -7.88
N ASP A 131 -25.41 18.82 -7.95
CA ASP A 131 -26.51 18.29 -7.18
C ASP A 131 -26.13 17.87 -5.75
N PHE A 132 -24.86 18.05 -5.36
CA PHE A 132 -24.40 17.73 -4.00
C PHE A 132 -24.93 18.67 -2.94
N LYS A 133 -25.36 19.90 -3.33
CA LYS A 133 -25.86 20.89 -2.39
C LYS A 133 -27.04 20.34 -1.58
N GLY A 134 -26.97 20.46 -0.25
CA GLY A 134 -27.96 19.95 0.68
C GLY A 134 -27.97 18.43 0.88
N LYS A 135 -27.13 17.67 0.19
CA LYS A 135 -27.05 16.21 0.31
C LYS A 135 -26.14 15.79 1.46
N THR A 136 -26.38 14.58 1.96
CA THR A 136 -25.45 13.89 2.84
C THR A 136 -24.52 13.02 1.99
N LEU A 137 -23.21 13.18 2.17
CA LEU A 137 -22.17 12.48 1.44
C LEU A 137 -21.31 11.69 2.44
N GLY A 138 -21.15 10.40 2.21
CA GLY A 138 -20.31 9.52 3.01
C GLY A 138 -18.84 9.68 2.61
N VAL A 139 -17.99 9.97 3.58
CA VAL A 139 -16.57 10.25 3.37
C VAL A 139 -15.73 9.51 4.39
N TRP A 140 -14.68 8.84 3.93
CA TRP A 140 -13.68 8.28 4.83
C TRP A 140 -12.81 9.39 5.43
N TYR A 141 -12.43 9.18 6.71
CA TYR A 141 -11.52 10.05 7.45
C TYR A 141 -10.16 9.39 7.66
N GLY A 142 -9.30 10.03 8.43
CA GLY A 142 -7.94 9.53 8.70
C GLY A 142 -6.96 9.80 7.55
N GLY A 143 -7.14 10.95 6.90
CA GLY A 143 -6.35 11.38 5.74
C GLY A 143 -6.95 10.99 4.39
N ASN A 144 -8.02 10.18 4.38
CA ASN A 144 -8.70 9.79 3.14
C ASN A 144 -9.72 10.85 2.67
N GLU A 145 -10.11 11.78 3.54
CA GLU A 145 -11.01 12.89 3.24
C GLU A 145 -10.41 13.97 2.33
N TYR A 146 -9.10 14.07 2.29
CA TYR A 146 -8.44 15.20 1.62
C TYR A 146 -8.78 15.35 0.13
N PRO A 147 -8.80 14.31 -0.71
CA PRO A 147 -9.23 14.45 -2.10
C PRO A 147 -10.67 14.94 -2.23
N PHE A 148 -11.57 14.50 -1.34
CA PHE A 148 -12.95 14.93 -1.30
C PHE A 148 -13.06 16.42 -0.90
N LEU A 149 -12.40 16.82 0.18
CA LEU A 149 -12.42 18.22 0.64
C LEU A 149 -11.89 19.16 -0.43
N ASN A 150 -10.83 18.74 -1.10
CA ASN A 150 -10.26 19.48 -2.22
C ASN A 150 -11.23 19.61 -3.39
N TRP A 151 -11.98 18.55 -3.71
CA TRP A 151 -13.00 18.59 -4.74
C TRP A 151 -14.15 19.52 -4.39
N MET A 152 -14.64 19.46 -3.15
CA MET A 152 -15.68 20.39 -2.67
C MET A 152 -15.23 21.84 -2.76
N ALA A 153 -14.01 22.14 -2.37
CA ALA A 153 -13.43 23.48 -2.50
C ALA A 153 -13.35 23.94 -3.97
N LYS A 154 -12.93 23.06 -4.88
CA LYS A 154 -12.92 23.34 -6.34
C LYS A 154 -14.30 23.63 -6.89
N LEU A 155 -15.35 22.99 -6.37
CA LEU A 155 -16.73 23.22 -6.74
C LEU A 155 -17.33 24.47 -6.08
N GLY A 156 -16.63 25.09 -5.13
CA GLY A 156 -17.09 26.23 -4.37
C GLY A 156 -18.03 25.89 -3.22
N TYR A 157 -18.10 24.62 -2.80
CA TYR A 157 -18.91 24.19 -1.67
C TYR A 157 -18.20 24.38 -0.34
N LYS A 158 -18.94 24.88 0.64
CA LYS A 158 -18.56 24.90 2.04
C LYS A 158 -19.03 23.58 2.68
N THR A 159 -18.09 22.83 3.21
CA THR A 159 -18.36 21.48 3.77
C THR A 159 -19.08 21.51 5.13
N ASP A 160 -19.20 22.67 5.75
CA ASP A 160 -19.91 22.91 7.00
C ASP A 160 -21.36 23.37 6.81
N SER A 161 -21.73 23.89 5.63
CA SER A 161 -23.04 24.50 5.38
C SER A 161 -23.75 24.06 4.10
N ASP A 162 -23.00 23.80 2.99
CA ASP A 162 -23.59 23.45 1.71
C ASP A 162 -23.88 21.95 1.56
N ILE A 163 -23.17 21.10 2.29
CA ILE A 163 -23.32 19.63 2.28
C ILE A 163 -23.28 19.10 3.71
N LYS A 164 -23.75 17.87 3.89
CA LYS A 164 -23.59 17.14 5.15
C LYS A 164 -22.61 16.01 4.96
N ILE A 165 -21.53 15.96 5.74
CA ILE A 165 -20.57 14.87 5.71
C ILE A 165 -20.96 13.82 6.73
N LEU A 166 -21.13 12.57 6.27
CA LEU A 166 -21.27 11.40 7.10
C LEU A 166 -19.92 10.68 7.17
N LYS A 167 -19.37 10.51 8.38
CA LYS A 167 -18.14 9.72 8.54
C LYS A 167 -18.43 8.27 8.17
N GLN A 168 -17.81 7.82 7.08
CA GLN A 168 -18.01 6.48 6.52
C GLN A 168 -17.03 5.48 7.16
N GLY A 169 -17.53 4.28 7.49
CA GLY A 169 -16.72 3.13 7.87
C GLY A 169 -16.23 2.34 6.64
N PHE A 170 -16.02 1.04 6.84
CA PHE A 170 -15.50 0.13 5.79
C PHE A 170 -16.58 -0.53 4.92
N ASN A 171 -17.88 -0.29 5.20
CA ASN A 171 -19.01 -0.87 4.50
C ASN A 171 -19.79 0.16 3.67
N VAL A 172 -20.76 -0.30 2.90
CA VAL A 172 -21.59 0.51 2.00
C VAL A 172 -22.99 0.77 2.52
N ASP A 173 -23.27 0.39 3.77
CA ASP A 173 -24.58 0.53 4.41
C ASP A 173 -25.16 1.94 4.34
N PRO A 174 -24.38 3.02 4.50
CA PRO A 174 -24.93 4.37 4.40
C PRO A 174 -25.61 4.66 3.08
N LEU A 175 -25.12 4.09 1.97
CA LEU A 175 -25.78 4.21 0.66
C LEU A 175 -26.99 3.27 0.55
N LEU A 176 -26.84 2.02 0.98
CA LEU A 176 -27.90 1.02 0.87
C LEU A 176 -29.14 1.42 1.67
N GLN A 177 -28.93 1.96 2.88
CA GLN A 177 -29.98 2.40 3.81
C GLN A 177 -30.46 3.85 3.57
N ASN A 178 -30.00 4.51 2.50
CA ASN A 178 -30.33 5.90 2.15
C ASN A 178 -29.96 6.94 3.24
N GLN A 179 -28.96 6.63 4.07
CA GLN A 179 -28.41 7.58 5.06
C GLN A 179 -27.52 8.63 4.37
N ALA A 180 -26.93 8.28 3.23
CA ALA A 180 -26.18 9.16 2.37
C ALA A 180 -26.65 9.05 0.92
N ALA A 181 -26.68 10.17 0.21
CA ALA A 181 -27.00 10.22 -1.22
C ALA A 181 -25.87 9.59 -2.05
N CYS A 182 -24.63 9.82 -1.62
CA CYS A 182 -23.42 9.27 -2.20
C CYS A 182 -22.47 8.82 -1.10
N ILE A 183 -21.58 7.88 -1.43
CA ILE A 183 -20.51 7.42 -0.55
C ILE A 183 -19.17 7.34 -1.29
N SER A 184 -18.07 7.47 -0.56
CA SER A 184 -16.75 7.15 -1.07
C SER A 184 -16.66 5.66 -1.40
N THR A 185 -16.14 5.32 -2.56
CA THR A 185 -15.93 3.94 -3.01
C THR A 185 -14.61 3.84 -3.77
N MET A 186 -13.99 2.68 -3.71
CA MET A 186 -12.90 2.35 -4.63
C MET A 186 -13.43 1.56 -5.81
N ILE A 187 -12.91 1.83 -7.01
CA ILE A 187 -13.25 1.11 -8.24
C ILE A 187 -13.06 -0.41 -8.11
N TYR A 188 -12.19 -0.83 -7.20
CA TYR A 188 -11.85 -2.23 -6.99
C TYR A 188 -12.59 -2.89 -5.81
N ASN A 189 -13.27 -2.14 -4.92
CA ASN A 189 -13.88 -2.70 -3.71
C ASN A 189 -15.34 -2.26 -3.48
N GLU A 190 -15.58 -1.12 -2.83
CA GLU A 190 -16.92 -0.76 -2.32
C GLU A 190 -17.95 -0.57 -3.44
N TYR A 191 -17.55 -0.11 -4.61
CA TYR A 191 -18.44 -0.07 -5.77
C TYR A 191 -19.08 -1.43 -6.02
N TRP A 192 -18.29 -2.49 -5.98
CA TRP A 192 -18.76 -3.84 -6.20
C TRP A 192 -19.55 -4.39 -5.02
N GLN A 193 -19.30 -3.93 -3.79
CA GLN A 193 -20.16 -4.27 -2.65
C GLN A 193 -21.56 -3.72 -2.84
N VAL A 194 -21.70 -2.49 -3.38
CA VAL A 194 -23.01 -1.90 -3.71
C VAL A 194 -23.74 -2.75 -4.77
N VAL A 195 -23.04 -3.16 -5.82
CA VAL A 195 -23.60 -4.00 -6.90
C VAL A 195 -23.98 -5.39 -6.38
N ASP A 196 -23.11 -6.02 -5.59
CA ASP A 196 -23.36 -7.35 -5.00
C ASP A 196 -24.52 -7.33 -3.99
N ALA A 197 -24.80 -6.18 -3.37
CA ALA A 197 -25.97 -5.96 -2.53
C ALA A 197 -27.29 -5.78 -3.32
N GLY A 198 -27.24 -5.90 -4.66
CA GLY A 198 -28.41 -5.92 -5.55
C GLY A 198 -28.75 -4.57 -6.18
N VAL A 199 -27.95 -3.52 -5.99
CA VAL A 199 -28.15 -2.26 -6.70
C VAL A 199 -27.62 -2.41 -8.13
N LYS A 200 -28.48 -2.19 -9.12
CA LYS A 200 -28.08 -2.30 -10.52
C LYS A 200 -27.10 -1.18 -10.88
N GLU A 201 -26.08 -1.48 -11.68
CA GLU A 201 -25.10 -0.48 -12.16
C GLU A 201 -25.80 0.70 -12.84
N ASN A 202 -26.87 0.44 -13.60
CA ASN A 202 -27.66 1.48 -14.26
C ASN A 202 -28.42 2.40 -13.29
N ASP A 203 -28.55 2.04 -12.02
CA ASP A 203 -29.17 2.85 -10.96
C ASP A 203 -28.14 3.68 -10.18
N LEU A 204 -26.88 3.56 -10.56
CA LEU A 204 -25.77 4.29 -9.96
C LEU A 204 -25.27 5.41 -10.86
N VAL A 205 -24.76 6.46 -10.22
CA VAL A 205 -23.93 7.52 -10.80
C VAL A 205 -22.61 7.50 -10.10
N THR A 206 -21.50 7.44 -10.84
CA THR A 206 -20.15 7.42 -10.30
C THR A 206 -19.34 8.59 -10.79
N PHE A 207 -18.69 9.29 -9.88
CA PHE A 207 -17.77 10.38 -10.17
C PHE A 207 -16.36 9.91 -9.85
N PHE A 208 -15.53 9.78 -10.88
CA PHE A 208 -14.12 9.37 -10.75
C PHE A 208 -13.27 10.59 -10.44
N TYR A 209 -12.53 10.56 -9.37
CA TYR A 209 -11.66 11.69 -8.98
C TYR A 209 -10.62 12.03 -10.05
N GLU A 210 -10.13 11.03 -10.81
CA GLU A 210 -9.28 11.24 -11.97
C GLU A 210 -9.96 12.14 -13.04
N LYS A 211 -11.22 11.84 -13.37
CA LYS A 211 -11.99 12.60 -14.37
C LYS A 211 -12.36 13.99 -13.89
N GLU A 212 -12.58 14.13 -12.58
CA GLU A 212 -12.88 15.42 -11.96
C GLU A 212 -11.62 16.31 -11.80
N GLY A 213 -10.43 15.75 -12.07
CA GLY A 213 -9.15 16.47 -11.97
C GLY A 213 -8.79 16.84 -10.54
N VAL A 214 -9.16 16.00 -9.58
CA VAL A 214 -8.88 16.14 -8.14
C VAL A 214 -8.26 14.88 -7.56
N ALA A 215 -7.85 13.95 -8.41
CA ALA A 215 -7.17 12.75 -8.00
C ALA A 215 -5.82 13.07 -7.31
N SER A 216 -5.49 12.26 -6.34
CA SER A 216 -4.20 12.24 -5.69
C SER A 216 -3.64 10.83 -5.66
N LEU A 217 -2.33 10.69 -5.49
CA LEU A 217 -1.67 9.39 -5.44
C LEU A 217 -2.03 8.63 -4.16
N GLU A 218 -2.40 7.36 -4.33
CA GLU A 218 -2.79 6.42 -3.28
C GLU A 218 -1.69 5.38 -3.05
N ASP A 219 -1.71 4.75 -1.88
CA ASP A 219 -0.92 3.54 -1.53
C ASP A 219 0.57 3.60 -1.88
N GLY A 220 1.19 4.75 -1.67
CA GLY A 220 2.64 4.89 -1.69
C GLY A 220 3.28 4.31 -0.42
N LEU A 221 4.56 3.95 -0.50
CA LEU A 221 5.36 3.52 0.64
C LEU A 221 6.18 4.69 1.17
N TYR A 222 6.07 4.90 2.49
CA TYR A 222 6.69 6.03 3.17
C TYR A 222 7.56 5.58 4.34
N VAL A 223 8.68 6.27 4.50
CA VAL A 223 9.59 6.13 5.64
C VAL A 223 9.88 7.49 6.26
N LEU A 224 10.43 7.52 7.48
CA LEU A 224 10.93 8.76 8.07
C LEU A 224 12.21 9.21 7.37
N GLU A 225 12.31 10.49 7.04
CA GLU A 225 13.44 11.10 6.31
C GLU A 225 14.79 10.80 6.97
N ALA A 226 14.86 10.85 8.30
CA ALA A 226 16.10 10.58 9.04
C ALA A 226 16.67 9.18 8.77
N LYS A 227 15.79 8.19 8.49
CA LYS A 227 16.21 6.81 8.21
C LYS A 227 16.94 6.67 6.87
N LEU A 228 16.68 7.56 5.90
CA LEU A 228 17.35 7.54 4.60
C LEU A 228 18.83 7.99 4.66
N LYS A 229 19.25 8.53 5.79
CA LYS A 229 20.67 8.86 6.04
C LYS A 229 21.51 7.64 6.43
N ASP A 230 20.87 6.53 6.78
CA ASP A 230 21.54 5.27 7.12
C ASP A 230 21.61 4.36 5.88
N PRO A 231 22.80 4.11 5.32
CA PRO A 231 22.97 3.24 4.14
C PRO A 231 22.50 1.81 4.39
N ALA A 232 22.59 1.31 5.64
CA ALA A 232 22.13 -0.04 5.97
C ALA A 232 20.60 -0.11 5.91
N PHE A 233 19.92 0.93 6.38
CA PHE A 233 18.45 1.04 6.24
C PHE A 233 18.05 1.10 4.76
N VAL A 234 18.70 1.93 3.95
CA VAL A 234 18.43 2.04 2.51
C VAL A 234 18.62 0.69 1.81
N ALA A 235 19.69 -0.03 2.10
CA ALA A 235 19.95 -1.36 1.53
C ALA A 235 18.88 -2.37 1.95
N ARG A 236 18.47 -2.39 3.23
CA ARG A 236 17.41 -3.26 3.76
C ARG A 236 16.06 -2.95 3.10
N MET A 237 15.70 -1.67 2.95
CA MET A 237 14.49 -1.26 2.26
C MET A 237 14.53 -1.58 0.76
N GLY A 238 15.70 -1.50 0.13
CA GLY A 238 15.91 -1.95 -1.26
C GLY A 238 15.54 -3.42 -1.44
N LYS A 239 16.06 -4.31 -0.57
CA LYS A 239 15.68 -5.73 -0.55
C LYS A 239 14.18 -5.93 -0.33
N PHE A 240 13.59 -5.17 0.61
CA PHE A 240 12.15 -5.21 0.87
C PHE A 240 11.34 -4.81 -0.36
N LEU A 241 11.67 -3.72 -1.03
CA LEU A 241 10.98 -3.28 -2.24
C LEU A 241 11.14 -4.29 -3.39
N LYS A 242 12.34 -4.84 -3.59
CA LYS A 242 12.61 -5.85 -4.63
C LYS A 242 11.69 -7.06 -4.47
N ALA A 243 11.60 -7.61 -3.26
CA ALA A 243 10.70 -8.72 -2.95
C ALA A 243 9.22 -8.32 -3.10
N THR A 244 8.85 -7.12 -2.63
CA THR A 244 7.49 -6.57 -2.74
C THR A 244 7.07 -6.42 -4.21
N PHE A 245 7.93 -5.87 -5.07
CA PHE A 245 7.64 -5.71 -6.50
C PHE A 245 7.51 -7.05 -7.22
N LYS A 246 8.30 -8.05 -6.83
CA LYS A 246 8.12 -9.42 -7.33
C LYS A 246 6.75 -9.97 -6.92
N GLY A 247 6.32 -9.75 -5.68
CA GLY A 247 4.99 -10.11 -5.20
C GLY A 247 3.87 -9.43 -5.99
N TRP A 248 4.01 -8.13 -6.28
CA TRP A 248 3.06 -7.38 -7.09
C TRP A 248 3.01 -7.88 -8.55
N ASN A 249 4.16 -8.15 -9.16
CA ASN A 249 4.22 -8.73 -10.51
C ASN A 249 3.49 -10.08 -10.59
N ASP A 250 3.66 -10.92 -9.58
CA ASP A 250 2.95 -12.21 -9.50
C ASP A 250 1.46 -12.03 -9.27
N ALA A 251 1.05 -11.13 -8.38
CA ALA A 251 -0.35 -10.84 -8.10
C ALA A 251 -1.09 -10.32 -9.35
N VAL A 252 -0.45 -9.44 -10.11
CA VAL A 252 -1.00 -8.91 -11.39
C VAL A 252 -1.16 -10.03 -12.42
N LYS A 253 -0.18 -10.93 -12.52
CA LYS A 253 -0.21 -12.04 -13.49
C LYS A 253 -1.20 -13.13 -13.11
N ASN A 254 -1.40 -13.36 -11.80
CA ASN A 254 -2.18 -14.47 -11.25
C ASN A 254 -3.21 -13.98 -10.22
N PRO A 255 -4.24 -13.20 -10.63
CA PRO A 255 -5.21 -12.61 -9.71
C PRO A 255 -5.94 -13.62 -8.84
N ALA A 256 -6.23 -14.80 -9.37
CA ALA A 256 -6.93 -15.86 -8.63
C ALA A 256 -6.06 -16.46 -7.50
N GLU A 257 -4.76 -16.69 -7.76
CA GLU A 257 -3.83 -17.15 -6.73
C GLU A 257 -3.62 -16.07 -5.65
N ALA A 258 -3.43 -14.83 -6.09
CA ALA A 258 -3.30 -13.69 -5.19
C ALA A 258 -4.51 -13.53 -4.27
N ALA A 259 -5.73 -13.71 -4.79
CA ALA A 259 -6.96 -13.69 -4.00
C ALA A 259 -6.97 -14.76 -2.90
N LYS A 260 -6.58 -16.00 -3.22
CA LYS A 260 -6.48 -17.09 -2.22
C LYS A 260 -5.48 -16.77 -1.12
N ILE A 261 -4.31 -16.23 -1.50
CA ILE A 261 -3.28 -15.83 -0.53
C ILE A 261 -3.78 -14.73 0.39
N VAL A 262 -4.49 -13.74 -0.14
CA VAL A 262 -5.07 -12.64 0.64
C VAL A 262 -6.14 -13.16 1.60
N VAL A 263 -7.04 -14.04 1.14
CA VAL A 263 -8.07 -14.66 1.98
C VAL A 263 -7.44 -15.47 3.13
N ALA A 264 -6.38 -16.20 2.84
CA ALA A 264 -5.65 -16.95 3.87
C ALA A 264 -4.94 -16.05 4.90
N ALA A 265 -4.61 -14.82 4.52
CA ALA A 265 -3.99 -13.82 5.41
C ALA A 265 -5.04 -13.01 6.22
N ASP A 266 -6.30 -13.05 5.84
CA ASP A 266 -7.39 -12.35 6.54
C ASP A 266 -7.84 -13.13 7.77
N THR A 267 -7.43 -12.66 8.95
CA THR A 267 -7.82 -13.25 10.24
C THR A 267 -9.25 -12.87 10.67
N SER A 268 -9.88 -11.89 10.00
CA SER A 268 -11.25 -11.49 10.31
C SER A 268 -12.32 -12.43 9.70
N GLY A 269 -11.92 -13.23 8.70
CA GLY A 269 -12.82 -14.12 7.97
C GLY A 269 -13.84 -13.39 7.06
N SER A 270 -13.66 -12.08 6.84
CA SER A 270 -14.56 -11.27 6.02
C SER A 270 -14.27 -11.35 4.51
N ALA A 271 -13.06 -11.75 4.14
CA ALA A 271 -12.63 -11.83 2.75
C ALA A 271 -13.14 -13.12 2.07
N SER A 272 -13.66 -13.00 0.84
CA SER A 272 -14.02 -14.15 -0.01
C SER A 272 -13.17 -14.17 -1.27
N GLU A 273 -12.80 -15.36 -1.77
CA GLU A 273 -11.99 -15.51 -2.99
C GLU A 273 -12.60 -14.79 -4.20
N LYS A 274 -13.94 -14.87 -4.37
CA LYS A 274 -14.65 -14.22 -5.48
C LYS A 274 -14.45 -12.71 -5.45
N VAL A 275 -14.63 -12.10 -4.28
CA VAL A 275 -14.49 -10.65 -4.10
C VAL A 275 -13.02 -10.23 -4.27
N GLN A 276 -12.10 -10.95 -3.63
CA GLN A 276 -10.68 -10.61 -3.69
C GLN A 276 -10.09 -10.81 -5.09
N LYS A 277 -10.55 -11.81 -5.86
CA LYS A 277 -10.15 -11.99 -7.26
C LYS A 277 -10.57 -10.78 -8.11
N ARG A 278 -11.86 -10.39 -8.04
CA ARG A 278 -12.37 -9.22 -8.76
C ARG A 278 -11.65 -7.93 -8.34
N GLN A 279 -11.38 -7.79 -7.04
CA GLN A 279 -10.60 -6.67 -6.53
C GLN A 279 -9.19 -6.66 -7.14
N MET A 280 -8.48 -7.79 -7.16
CA MET A 280 -7.14 -7.88 -7.74
C MET A 280 -7.12 -7.56 -9.25
N GLU A 281 -8.13 -8.01 -10.00
CA GLU A 281 -8.27 -7.72 -11.43
C GLU A 281 -8.41 -6.21 -11.72
N ASN A 282 -9.07 -5.45 -10.83
CA ASN A 282 -9.19 -4.01 -10.93
C ASN A 282 -7.94 -3.27 -10.41
N VAL A 283 -7.35 -3.74 -9.31
CA VAL A 283 -6.08 -3.21 -8.78
C VAL A 283 -4.97 -3.36 -9.83
N ALA A 284 -4.92 -4.50 -10.53
CA ALA A 284 -3.96 -4.72 -11.61
C ALA A 284 -4.00 -3.62 -12.67
N LYS A 285 -5.20 -3.11 -13.02
CA LYS A 285 -5.36 -2.01 -13.98
C LYS A 285 -4.76 -0.70 -13.48
N LEU A 286 -4.94 -0.39 -12.19
CA LEU A 286 -4.37 0.82 -11.57
C LEU A 286 -2.85 0.80 -11.54
N ILE A 287 -2.26 -0.39 -11.40
CA ILE A 287 -0.80 -0.58 -11.40
C ILE A 287 -0.23 -0.53 -12.82
N THR A 288 -0.89 -1.21 -13.80
CA THR A 288 -0.34 -1.44 -15.13
C THR A 288 -0.72 -0.37 -16.15
N ASN A 289 -1.88 0.27 -16.02
CA ASN A 289 -2.38 1.24 -17.01
C ASN A 289 -1.84 2.66 -16.82
N ALA A 290 -1.03 2.90 -15.82
CA ALA A 290 -0.48 4.23 -15.53
C ALA A 290 0.65 4.66 -16.48
N GLY A 291 0.99 3.85 -17.48
CA GLY A 291 2.06 4.15 -18.44
C GLY A 291 3.47 4.10 -17.84
N THR A 292 3.62 3.69 -16.58
CA THR A 292 4.92 3.54 -15.94
C THR A 292 5.55 2.20 -16.33
N ALA A 293 6.77 2.26 -16.83
CA ALA A 293 7.49 1.06 -17.26
C ALA A 293 7.87 0.13 -16.08
N LYS A 294 7.75 0.60 -14.81
CA LYS A 294 8.31 -0.10 -13.64
C LYS A 294 7.43 0.07 -12.42
N ILE A 295 7.03 -1.03 -11.82
CA ILE A 295 6.27 -1.03 -10.55
C ILE A 295 7.06 -0.29 -9.46
N GLY A 296 6.36 0.54 -8.70
CA GLY A 296 6.93 1.26 -7.57
C GLY A 296 7.68 2.54 -7.91
N TYR A 297 7.88 2.86 -9.18
CA TYR A 297 8.47 4.14 -9.55
C TYR A 297 7.48 5.28 -9.35
N LEU A 298 7.88 6.32 -8.62
CA LEU A 298 7.11 7.55 -8.51
C LEU A 298 7.48 8.48 -9.66
N GLU A 299 6.54 8.69 -10.59
CA GLU A 299 6.73 9.67 -11.65
C GLU A 299 6.71 11.10 -11.06
N PRO A 300 7.78 11.92 -11.25
CA PRO A 300 7.82 13.27 -10.71
C PRO A 300 6.63 14.13 -11.14
N ALA A 301 6.18 13.98 -12.39
CA ALA A 301 5.01 14.70 -12.89
C ALA A 301 3.71 14.31 -12.16
N ALA A 302 3.55 13.05 -11.74
CA ALA A 302 2.40 12.62 -10.95
C ALA A 302 2.44 13.16 -9.52
N PHE A 303 3.64 13.24 -8.93
CA PHE A 303 3.88 13.91 -7.65
C PHE A 303 3.48 15.40 -7.74
N GLU A 304 4.00 16.11 -8.73
CA GLU A 304 3.72 17.54 -8.92
C GLU A 304 2.23 17.81 -9.15
N ARG A 305 1.53 16.97 -9.93
CA ARG A 305 0.07 17.08 -10.10
C ARG A 305 -0.66 16.94 -8.75
N THR A 306 -0.28 15.94 -7.94
CA THR A 306 -0.87 15.75 -6.61
C THR A 306 -0.62 16.96 -5.72
N VAL A 307 0.61 17.48 -5.67
CA VAL A 307 0.96 18.67 -4.90
C VAL A 307 0.11 19.88 -5.34
N LYS A 308 -0.04 20.11 -6.64
CA LYS A 308 -0.89 21.20 -7.17
C LYS A 308 -2.34 21.07 -6.70
N VAL A 309 -2.89 19.86 -6.75
CA VAL A 309 -4.25 19.57 -6.26
C VAL A 309 -4.38 19.91 -4.78
N LEU A 310 -3.40 19.55 -3.95
CA LEU A 310 -3.45 19.77 -2.51
C LEU A 310 -3.26 21.24 -2.09
N LEU A 311 -2.49 22.01 -2.87
CA LEU A 311 -2.29 23.44 -2.67
C LEU A 311 -3.52 24.28 -3.11
N ALA A 312 -4.33 23.75 -4.05
CA ALA A 312 -5.43 24.48 -4.69
C ALA A 312 -6.75 24.44 -3.90
N ALA A 313 -6.81 23.83 -2.73
CA ALA A 313 -8.03 23.59 -1.95
C ALA A 313 -8.60 24.86 -1.29
N GLY A 314 -8.80 25.94 -2.03
CA GLY A 314 -9.52 27.14 -1.60
C GLY A 314 -8.95 27.78 -0.32
N SER A 315 -9.82 28.11 0.64
CA SER A 315 -9.45 28.76 1.90
C SER A 315 -8.77 27.84 2.92
N SER A 316 -8.80 26.52 2.71
CA SER A 316 -8.23 25.53 3.63
C SER A 316 -7.51 24.44 2.83
N PRO A 317 -6.35 24.77 2.22
CA PRO A 317 -5.58 23.79 1.47
C PRO A 317 -5.06 22.68 2.39
N VAL A 318 -4.93 21.46 1.86
CA VAL A 318 -4.42 20.31 2.60
C VAL A 318 -2.97 20.52 3.03
N ILE A 319 -2.19 21.16 2.17
CA ILE A 319 -0.84 21.65 2.46
C ILE A 319 -0.74 23.12 2.07
N LYS A 320 0.04 23.90 2.81
CA LYS A 320 0.22 25.35 2.60
C LYS A 320 1.46 25.68 1.78
N LYS A 321 2.40 24.73 1.70
CA LYS A 321 3.69 24.89 1.01
C LYS A 321 3.96 23.68 0.13
N ASP A 322 4.58 23.93 -1.02
CA ASP A 322 5.14 22.84 -1.83
C ASP A 322 6.27 22.14 -1.06
N PRO A 323 6.14 20.85 -0.76
CA PRO A 323 7.18 20.12 -0.04
C PRO A 323 8.44 19.86 -0.88
N GLY A 324 8.38 20.11 -2.19
CA GLY A 324 9.48 19.90 -3.11
C GLY A 324 9.99 18.46 -3.16
N LYS A 325 11.18 18.30 -3.71
CA LYS A 325 11.83 16.98 -3.84
C LYS A 325 12.20 16.32 -2.50
N ALA A 326 12.12 17.03 -1.38
CA ALA A 326 12.37 16.45 -0.07
C ALA A 326 11.29 15.44 0.36
N ALA A 327 10.10 15.46 -0.25
CA ALA A 327 9.01 14.58 0.10
C ALA A 327 9.01 13.22 -0.61
N TYR A 328 9.94 12.99 -1.54
CA TYR A 328 10.15 11.69 -2.16
C TYR A 328 11.62 11.43 -2.46
N SER A 329 12.00 10.15 -2.61
CA SER A 329 13.35 9.76 -2.98
C SER A 329 13.33 8.45 -3.76
N HIS A 330 14.05 8.42 -4.87
CA HIS A 330 14.22 7.20 -5.66
C HIS A 330 15.36 6.29 -5.16
N VAL A 331 16.16 6.73 -4.16
CA VAL A 331 17.35 6.00 -3.71
C VAL A 331 17.06 4.56 -3.30
N VAL A 332 15.92 4.30 -2.64
CA VAL A 332 15.51 2.95 -2.22
C VAL A 332 14.98 2.16 -3.42
N TRP A 333 14.21 2.80 -4.29
CA TRP A 333 13.72 2.18 -5.52
C TRP A 333 14.87 1.76 -6.45
N GLU A 334 15.88 2.61 -6.60
CA GLU A 334 17.10 2.31 -7.36
C GLU A 334 17.89 1.15 -6.74
N ALA A 335 17.99 1.10 -5.39
CA ALA A 335 18.59 -0.02 -4.68
C ALA A 335 17.83 -1.34 -4.92
N ALA A 336 16.51 -1.30 -5.04
CA ALA A 336 15.67 -2.47 -5.35
C ALA A 336 15.82 -2.95 -6.80
N SER A 337 16.31 -2.11 -7.71
CA SER A 337 16.45 -2.40 -9.14
C SER A 337 17.79 -3.05 -9.48
N LYS A 338 18.70 -3.13 -8.51
CA LYS A 338 19.97 -3.83 -8.62
C LYS A 338 19.83 -5.30 -8.23
#